data_35afd1db950838df7c571b1e66e1358e
#
_entry.id   35afd1db950838df7c571b1e66e1358e
#
_cell.length_a   1.000
_cell.length_b   1.000
_cell.length_c   1.000
_cell.angle_alpha   90.00
_cell.angle_beta   90.00
_cell.angle_gamma   90.00
#
_symmetry.space_group_name_H-M   'P 1'
#
loop_
_entity.id
_entity.type
_entity.pdbx_description
1 polymer ?
#
loop_
_entity_poly.entity_id
_entity_poly.type
_entity_poly.pdbx_seq_one_letter_code
_entity_poly.pdbx_strand_id
1 'polypeptide(L)'
;KVKTMRPLPRLVAETDIDKPVKVTVWRNKEEVSINVKVGELDEEKIKQASKSSGSGGNKNNVVVDDLGLVLSVATPELKKRFKLDEKTKGVVVTKVKRDSAAAEKGLRPGDVIVEVTQEEVSHPGKVLEKVKAAGAAGRKSVLLLLEGQGGLRFVVVKIGKAAKSKKKKG
;
A
#
# COMPACT_ATOMS: atom_id res chain seq x y z
N LYS A 1 4.59 -23.52 23.06
CA LYS A 1 5.01 -23.66 21.64
C LYS A 1 3.76 -23.88 20.80
N VAL A 2 3.44 -22.93 19.92
CA VAL A 2 2.23 -22.99 19.08
C VAL A 2 2.51 -23.87 17.87
N LYS A 3 1.91 -25.04 17.81
CA LYS A 3 2.10 -26.01 16.71
C LYS A 3 1.19 -25.73 15.51
N THR A 4 0.08 -25.02 15.72
CA THR A 4 -0.93 -24.69 14.68
C THR A 4 -1.50 -23.31 14.92
N MET A 5 -2.07 -22.66 13.91
CA MET A 5 -2.66 -21.30 14.03
C MET A 5 -4.00 -21.29 14.81
N ARG A 6 -4.66 -22.43 14.97
CA ARG A 6 -5.98 -22.51 15.63
C ARG A 6 -6.01 -22.05 17.10
N PRO A 7 -5.04 -22.39 17.97
CA PRO A 7 -5.06 -21.96 19.37
C PRO A 7 -4.54 -20.52 19.59
N LEU A 8 -3.98 -19.87 18.58
CA LEU A 8 -3.37 -18.55 18.72
C LEU A 8 -4.36 -17.46 19.19
N PRO A 9 -5.59 -17.33 18.64
CA PRO A 9 -6.55 -16.33 19.08
C PRO A 9 -6.94 -16.49 20.55
N ARG A 10 -7.07 -17.75 21.02
CA ARG A 10 -7.42 -18.05 22.40
C ARG A 10 -6.28 -17.71 23.35
N LEU A 11 -5.05 -18.04 23.00
CA LEU A 11 -3.85 -17.69 23.78
C LEU A 11 -3.67 -16.16 23.91
N VAL A 12 -3.98 -15.41 22.85
CA VAL A 12 -3.95 -13.95 22.88
C VAL A 12 -5.07 -13.39 23.77
N ALA A 13 -6.27 -13.97 23.70
CA ALA A 13 -7.41 -13.55 24.53
C ALA A 13 -7.23 -13.85 26.04
N GLU A 14 -6.46 -14.88 26.37
CA GLU A 14 -6.12 -15.26 27.76
C GLU A 14 -4.92 -14.46 28.30
N THR A 15 -4.31 -13.59 27.50
CA THR A 15 -3.16 -12.79 27.90
C THR A 15 -3.63 -11.46 28.46
N ASP A 16 -3.12 -11.06 29.62
CA ASP A 16 -3.45 -9.79 30.25
C ASP A 16 -3.12 -8.59 29.34
N ILE A 17 -4.05 -7.65 29.26
CA ILE A 17 -3.90 -6.41 28.51
C ILE A 17 -2.76 -5.58 29.11
N ASP A 18 -1.99 -4.90 28.25
CA ASP A 18 -0.85 -4.03 28.60
C ASP A 18 0.41 -4.72 29.14
N LYS A 19 0.44 -6.05 29.25
CA LYS A 19 1.68 -6.75 29.60
C LYS A 19 2.52 -7.06 28.35
N PRO A 20 3.85 -6.83 28.40
CA PRO A 20 4.74 -7.20 27.30
C PRO A 20 4.88 -8.73 27.27
N VAL A 21 4.54 -9.34 26.16
CA VAL A 21 4.70 -10.78 25.92
C VAL A 21 5.87 -11.01 24.98
N LYS A 22 6.78 -11.87 25.37
CA LYS A 22 7.89 -12.28 24.52
C LYS A 22 7.38 -13.31 23.52
N VAL A 23 7.33 -12.95 22.25
CA VAL A 23 6.97 -13.83 21.15
C VAL A 23 8.24 -14.21 20.40
N THR A 24 8.54 -15.50 20.31
CA THR A 24 9.62 -16.01 19.50
C THR A 24 9.06 -16.48 18.16
N VAL A 25 9.54 -15.88 17.08
CA VAL A 25 9.17 -16.24 15.71
C VAL A 25 10.36 -16.79 14.96
N TRP A 26 10.12 -17.81 14.14
CA TRP A 26 11.11 -18.37 13.24
C TRP A 26 11.06 -17.64 11.90
N ARG A 27 12.06 -16.86 11.59
CA ARG A 27 12.16 -16.09 10.35
C ARG A 27 13.58 -16.16 9.78
N ASN A 28 13.70 -16.39 8.46
CA ASN A 28 14.99 -16.50 7.75
C ASN A 28 15.94 -17.57 8.34
N LYS A 29 15.41 -18.69 8.83
CA LYS A 29 16.11 -19.78 9.50
C LYS A 29 16.73 -19.39 10.86
N GLU A 30 16.32 -18.29 11.45
CA GLU A 30 16.76 -17.82 12.77
C GLU A 30 15.57 -17.61 13.72
N GLU A 31 15.80 -17.82 15.01
CA GLU A 31 14.84 -17.47 16.06
C GLU A 31 14.95 -15.98 16.40
N VAL A 32 13.89 -15.24 16.15
CA VAL A 32 13.80 -13.81 16.51
C VAL A 32 12.80 -13.65 17.65
N SER A 33 13.26 -13.12 18.78
CA SER A 33 12.40 -12.78 19.92
C SER A 33 11.94 -11.34 19.81
N ILE A 34 10.62 -11.14 19.83
CA ILE A 34 9.98 -9.83 19.74
C ILE A 34 9.13 -9.63 20.99
N ASN A 35 9.29 -8.51 21.67
CA ASN A 35 8.39 -8.12 22.75
C ASN A 35 7.17 -7.43 22.14
N VAL A 36 6.01 -8.03 22.30
CA VAL A 36 4.73 -7.51 21.81
C VAL A 36 3.86 -7.12 22.99
N LYS A 37 3.37 -5.89 23.00
CA LYS A 37 2.39 -5.41 23.97
C LYS A 37 0.99 -5.75 23.46
N VAL A 38 0.22 -6.53 24.20
CA VAL A 38 -1.15 -6.86 23.86
C VAL A 38 -2.02 -5.69 24.26
N GLY A 39 -2.64 -5.00 23.30
CA GLY A 39 -3.57 -3.91 23.52
C GLY A 39 -5.02 -4.39 23.43
N GLU A 40 -5.92 -3.65 24.08
CA GLU A 40 -7.35 -3.85 23.92
C GLU A 40 -7.80 -3.51 22.51
N LEU A 41 -8.67 -4.34 21.94
CA LEU A 41 -9.24 -4.13 20.61
C LEU A 41 -10.33 -3.05 20.72
N ASP A 42 -9.96 -1.80 20.44
CA ASP A 42 -10.88 -0.67 20.46
C ASP A 42 -11.80 -0.73 19.22
N GLU A 43 -12.96 -1.36 19.38
CA GLU A 43 -13.94 -1.51 18.29
C GLU A 43 -14.43 -0.17 17.73
N GLU A 44 -14.39 0.90 18.54
CA GLU A 44 -14.78 2.23 18.07
C GLU A 44 -13.74 2.84 17.13
N LYS A 45 -12.44 2.61 17.39
CA LYS A 45 -11.38 3.01 16.46
C LYS A 45 -11.42 2.22 15.18
N ILE A 46 -11.82 0.93 15.24
CA ILE A 46 -12.03 0.11 14.04
C ILE A 46 -13.23 0.64 13.24
N LYS A 47 -14.33 1.02 13.90
CA LYS A 47 -15.52 1.60 13.25
C LYS A 47 -15.25 2.99 12.64
N GLN A 48 -14.41 3.81 13.27
CA GLN A 48 -13.99 5.11 12.71
C GLN A 48 -13.01 4.95 11.54
N ALA A 49 -12.07 4.03 11.64
CA ALA A 49 -11.19 3.68 10.50
C ALA A 49 -11.98 3.09 9.33
N SER A 50 -13.10 2.39 9.60
CA SER A 50 -13.99 1.83 8.57
C SER A 50 -14.87 2.89 7.91
N LYS A 51 -15.22 3.99 8.60
CA LYS A 51 -16.05 5.08 8.05
C LYS A 51 -15.29 6.05 7.15
N SER A 52 -13.96 6.16 7.30
CA SER A 52 -13.13 6.96 6.40
C SER A 52 -12.72 6.24 5.11
N SER A 53 -13.02 4.95 5.00
CA SER A 53 -12.75 4.12 3.82
C SER A 53 -14.04 3.78 3.09
N GLY A 54 -14.65 4.74 2.47
CA GLY A 54 -15.74 4.48 1.52
C GLY A 54 -15.25 3.60 0.38
N SER A 55 -15.83 2.42 0.24
CA SER A 55 -15.72 1.44 -0.84
C SER A 55 -14.69 0.32 -0.68
N GLY A 56 -15.18 -0.87 -0.29
CA GLY A 56 -14.60 -2.20 -0.62
C GLY A 56 -13.12 -2.39 -0.29
N GLY A 57 -12.70 -2.22 0.96
CA GLY A 57 -11.29 -2.19 1.30
C GLY A 57 -10.72 -3.56 1.66
N ASN A 58 -10.04 -4.21 0.75
CA ASN A 58 -9.07 -5.25 1.03
C ASN A 58 -7.97 -4.66 1.94
N LYS A 59 -7.59 -5.33 3.04
CA LYS A 59 -6.59 -4.90 4.04
C LYS A 59 -5.19 -4.59 3.47
N ASN A 60 -4.99 -4.75 2.17
CA ASN A 60 -3.72 -4.56 1.46
C ASN A 60 -3.65 -3.24 0.67
N ASN A 61 -4.64 -2.35 0.80
CA ASN A 61 -4.65 -1.10 0.05
C ASN A 61 -3.91 0.01 0.80
N VAL A 62 -2.96 0.64 0.14
CA VAL A 62 -2.22 1.81 0.63
C VAL A 62 -2.57 3.02 -0.22
N VAL A 63 -2.98 4.10 0.44
CA VAL A 63 -3.28 5.37 -0.23
C VAL A 63 -2.01 6.22 -0.28
N VAL A 64 -1.65 6.68 -1.47
CA VAL A 64 -0.55 7.61 -1.73
C VAL A 64 -1.15 8.92 -2.19
N ASP A 65 -1.55 9.76 -1.22
CA ASP A 65 -2.24 11.02 -1.48
C ASP A 65 -1.42 11.99 -2.33
N ASP A 66 -0.10 11.99 -2.15
CA ASP A 66 0.83 12.86 -2.88
C ASP A 66 0.83 12.61 -4.40
N LEU A 67 0.44 11.42 -4.82
CA LEU A 67 0.26 11.06 -6.23
C LEU A 67 -1.21 10.94 -6.62
N GLY A 68 -2.10 10.80 -5.64
CA GLY A 68 -3.53 10.52 -5.82
C GLY A 68 -3.82 9.09 -6.26
N LEU A 69 -3.08 8.13 -5.73
CA LEU A 69 -3.17 6.72 -6.06
C LEU A 69 -3.64 5.88 -4.87
N VAL A 70 -4.39 4.83 -5.16
CA VAL A 70 -4.62 3.73 -4.23
C VAL A 70 -3.95 2.50 -4.81
N LEU A 71 -3.08 1.91 -4.02
CA LEU A 71 -2.18 0.85 -4.41
C LEU A 71 -2.48 -0.42 -3.62
N SER A 72 -2.30 -1.57 -4.25
CA SER A 72 -2.42 -2.89 -3.60
C SER A 72 -1.31 -3.83 -4.05
N VAL A 73 -1.05 -4.86 -3.25
CA VAL A 73 -0.21 -5.98 -3.68
C VAL A 73 -0.88 -6.69 -4.86
N ALA A 74 -0.09 -7.18 -5.81
CA ALA A 74 -0.58 -7.94 -6.97
C ALA A 74 -1.10 -9.32 -6.53
N THR A 75 -2.34 -9.36 -6.02
CA THR A 75 -3.02 -10.62 -5.66
C THR A 75 -3.53 -11.34 -6.90
N PRO A 76 -3.70 -12.68 -6.86
CA PRO A 76 -4.28 -13.43 -7.97
C PRO A 76 -5.65 -12.90 -8.43
N GLU A 77 -6.45 -12.41 -7.49
CA GLU A 77 -7.77 -11.81 -7.77
C GLU A 77 -7.65 -10.51 -8.57
N LEU A 78 -6.71 -9.63 -8.18
CA LEU A 78 -6.45 -8.38 -8.90
C LEU A 78 -5.82 -8.65 -10.26
N LYS A 79 -4.93 -9.64 -10.38
CA LYS A 79 -4.37 -10.05 -11.66
C LYS A 79 -5.46 -10.50 -12.63
N LYS A 80 -6.38 -11.36 -12.18
CA LYS A 80 -7.55 -11.78 -12.98
C LYS A 80 -8.46 -10.61 -13.34
N ARG A 81 -8.77 -9.73 -12.36
CA ARG A 81 -9.65 -8.58 -12.57
C ARG A 81 -9.13 -7.60 -13.61
N PHE A 82 -7.83 -7.34 -13.59
CA PHE A 82 -7.18 -6.38 -14.51
C PHE A 82 -6.52 -7.05 -15.70
N LYS A 83 -6.70 -8.37 -15.88
CA LYS A 83 -6.10 -9.17 -16.95
C LYS A 83 -4.57 -9.01 -17.02
N LEU A 84 -3.92 -9.01 -15.87
CA LEU A 84 -2.48 -8.96 -15.74
C LEU A 84 -1.88 -10.36 -15.88
N ASP A 85 -0.63 -10.43 -16.33
CA ASP A 85 0.11 -11.68 -16.42
C ASP A 85 0.31 -12.28 -14.99
N GLU A 86 0.29 -13.62 -14.88
CA GLU A 86 0.55 -14.28 -13.60
C GLU A 86 1.96 -14.02 -13.08
N LYS A 87 2.90 -13.78 -13.98
CA LYS A 87 4.30 -13.45 -13.66
C LYS A 87 4.51 -11.99 -13.29
N THR A 88 3.52 -11.11 -13.51
CA THR A 88 3.62 -9.69 -13.17
C THR A 88 4.01 -9.51 -11.72
N LYS A 89 5.13 -8.86 -11.49
CA LYS A 89 5.64 -8.47 -10.17
C LYS A 89 5.48 -6.96 -10.01
N GLY A 90 5.13 -6.53 -8.79
CA GLY A 90 5.00 -5.10 -8.52
C GLY A 90 3.76 -4.76 -7.70
N VAL A 91 3.37 -3.50 -7.78
CA VAL A 91 2.27 -2.92 -7.01
C VAL A 91 1.17 -2.47 -7.95
N VAL A 92 -0.03 -3.05 -7.79
CA VAL A 92 -1.19 -2.76 -8.65
C VAL A 92 -1.84 -1.44 -8.26
N VAL A 93 -2.07 -0.58 -9.23
CA VAL A 93 -2.91 0.62 -9.08
C VAL A 93 -4.38 0.18 -9.11
N THR A 94 -5.06 0.28 -7.97
CA THR A 94 -6.46 -0.11 -7.85
C THR A 94 -7.41 1.06 -8.08
N LYS A 95 -6.96 2.30 -7.78
CA LYS A 95 -7.74 3.51 -7.98
C LYS A 95 -6.83 4.70 -8.27
N VAL A 96 -7.28 5.58 -9.14
CA VAL A 96 -6.62 6.86 -9.45
C VAL A 96 -7.62 7.97 -9.14
N LYS A 97 -7.21 8.94 -8.33
CA LYS A 97 -8.03 10.09 -7.98
C LYS A 97 -8.13 11.01 -9.20
N ARG A 98 -9.33 11.45 -9.53
CA ARG A 98 -9.55 12.47 -10.57
C ARG A 98 -8.79 13.73 -10.18
N ASP A 99 -8.28 14.45 -11.17
CA ASP A 99 -7.51 15.70 -10.99
C ASP A 99 -6.24 15.53 -10.15
N SER A 100 -5.68 14.32 -10.11
CA SER A 100 -4.39 14.03 -9.48
C SER A 100 -3.24 14.09 -10.47
N ALA A 101 -2.02 14.27 -9.95
CA ALA A 101 -0.82 14.24 -10.79
C ALA A 101 -0.67 12.91 -11.54
N ALA A 102 -1.11 11.80 -10.97
CA ALA A 102 -1.13 10.50 -11.63
C ALA A 102 -2.15 10.44 -12.77
N ALA A 103 -3.36 11.01 -12.57
CA ALA A 103 -4.38 11.06 -13.62
C ALA A 103 -3.94 11.92 -14.81
N GLU A 104 -3.30 13.08 -14.55
CA GLU A 104 -2.73 13.95 -15.59
C GLU A 104 -1.67 13.23 -16.44
N LYS A 105 -0.97 12.27 -15.85
CA LYS A 105 0.05 11.46 -16.54
C LYS A 105 -0.51 10.19 -17.16
N GLY A 106 -1.82 10.02 -17.15
CA GLY A 106 -2.50 8.92 -17.80
C GLY A 106 -2.36 7.58 -17.07
N LEU A 107 -2.08 7.59 -15.76
CA LEU A 107 -2.16 6.38 -14.95
C LEU A 107 -3.61 5.93 -14.83
N ARG A 108 -3.84 4.63 -14.90
CA ARG A 108 -5.17 4.01 -14.84
C ARG A 108 -5.22 2.87 -13.82
N PRO A 109 -6.39 2.57 -13.27
CA PRO A 109 -6.58 1.32 -12.54
C PRO A 109 -6.21 0.12 -13.42
N GLY A 110 -5.39 -0.77 -12.87
CA GLY A 110 -4.83 -1.92 -13.60
C GLY A 110 -3.37 -1.72 -14.04
N ASP A 111 -2.83 -0.52 -14.04
CA ASP A 111 -1.38 -0.33 -14.21
C ASP A 111 -0.64 -0.93 -13.00
N VAL A 112 0.54 -1.47 -13.22
CA VAL A 112 1.42 -2.05 -12.20
C VAL A 112 2.66 -1.22 -12.07
N ILE A 113 2.97 -0.75 -10.87
CA ILE A 113 4.22 -0.05 -10.58
C ILE A 113 5.28 -1.12 -10.30
N VAL A 114 6.28 -1.19 -11.15
CA VAL A 114 7.42 -2.11 -11.04
C VAL A 114 8.57 -1.46 -10.31
N GLU A 115 8.85 -0.17 -10.62
CA GLU A 115 9.93 0.58 -10.00
C GLU A 115 9.49 1.99 -9.63
N VAL A 116 10.09 2.52 -8.57
CA VAL A 116 10.01 3.93 -8.14
C VAL A 116 11.41 4.48 -8.04
N THR A 117 11.74 5.48 -8.84
CA THR A 117 13.08 6.12 -8.89
C THR A 117 14.19 5.08 -9.12
N GLN A 118 13.98 4.18 -10.10
CA GLN A 118 14.93 3.12 -10.50
C GLN A 118 15.18 2.04 -9.43
N GLU A 119 14.29 1.92 -8.47
CA GLU A 119 14.34 0.86 -7.46
C GLU A 119 13.07 0.02 -7.51
N GLU A 120 13.24 -1.30 -7.60
CA GLU A 120 12.13 -2.25 -7.62
C GLU A 120 11.24 -2.14 -6.39
N VAL A 121 9.93 -2.22 -6.61
CA VAL A 121 8.93 -2.22 -5.55
C VAL A 121 7.98 -3.41 -5.70
N SER A 122 7.83 -4.18 -4.63
CA SER A 122 6.92 -5.33 -4.57
C SER A 122 5.78 -5.12 -3.57
N HIS A 123 5.81 -4.03 -2.81
CA HIS A 123 4.84 -3.76 -1.76
C HIS A 123 4.40 -2.29 -1.77
N PRO A 124 3.09 -2.00 -1.63
CA PRO A 124 2.57 -0.64 -1.67
C PRO A 124 3.18 0.31 -0.64
N GLY A 125 3.54 -0.21 0.54
CA GLY A 125 4.21 0.57 1.59
C GLY A 125 5.57 1.12 1.15
N LYS A 126 6.33 0.35 0.35
CA LYS A 126 7.61 0.83 -0.21
C LYS A 126 7.41 1.97 -1.21
N VAL A 127 6.35 1.92 -2.00
CA VAL A 127 6.02 3.05 -2.91
C VAL A 127 5.76 4.32 -2.11
N LEU A 128 4.94 4.22 -1.05
CA LEU A 128 4.64 5.36 -0.19
C LEU A 128 5.89 5.92 0.48
N GLU A 129 6.76 5.04 1.01
CA GLU A 129 8.03 5.42 1.64
C GLU A 129 8.94 6.17 0.67
N LYS A 130 9.12 5.64 -0.55
CA LYS A 130 9.97 6.28 -1.58
C LYS A 130 9.42 7.62 -2.05
N VAL A 131 8.11 7.73 -2.22
CA VAL A 131 7.46 9.01 -2.58
C VAL A 131 7.67 10.04 -1.48
N LYS A 132 7.47 9.66 -0.21
CA LYS A 132 7.72 10.54 0.94
C LYS A 132 9.19 10.92 1.07
N ALA A 133 10.11 9.99 0.90
CA ALA A 133 11.55 10.24 0.94
C ALA A 133 11.98 11.20 -0.18
N ALA A 134 11.44 11.04 -1.38
CA ALA A 134 11.69 11.96 -2.49
C ALA A 134 11.17 13.36 -2.20
N GLY A 135 9.97 13.49 -1.62
CA GLY A 135 9.41 14.77 -1.17
C GLY A 135 10.24 15.43 -0.07
N ALA A 136 10.69 14.65 0.93
CA ALA A 136 11.56 15.12 2.01
C ALA A 136 12.94 15.57 1.49
N ALA A 137 13.46 14.95 0.42
CA ALA A 137 14.68 15.35 -0.27
C ALA A 137 14.48 16.58 -1.20
N GLY A 138 13.33 17.23 -1.16
CA GLY A 138 13.02 18.40 -1.98
C GLY A 138 12.73 18.10 -3.45
N ARG A 139 12.57 16.85 -3.83
CA ARG A 139 12.21 16.47 -5.21
C ARG A 139 10.75 16.80 -5.47
N LYS A 140 10.47 17.42 -6.59
CA LYS A 140 9.11 17.80 -7.01
C LYS A 140 8.40 16.71 -7.82
N SER A 141 9.08 15.63 -8.13
CA SER A 141 8.55 14.53 -8.93
C SER A 141 9.27 13.21 -8.65
N VAL A 142 8.61 12.11 -8.93
CA VAL A 142 9.16 10.75 -8.92
C VAL A 142 9.05 10.12 -10.29
N LEU A 143 10.02 9.29 -10.65
CA LEU A 143 10.00 8.46 -11.85
C LEU A 143 9.38 7.10 -11.48
N LEU A 144 8.36 6.69 -12.19
CA LEU A 144 7.71 5.39 -12.06
C LEU A 144 7.95 4.58 -13.32
N LEU A 145 8.34 3.32 -13.17
CA LEU A 145 8.25 2.33 -14.23
C LEU A 145 6.92 1.59 -14.07
N LEU A 146 6.08 1.70 -15.07
CA LEU A 146 4.75 1.09 -15.10
C LEU A 146 4.72 -0.03 -16.11
N GLU A 147 4.09 -1.15 -15.75
CA GLU A 147 3.64 -2.20 -16.65
C GLU A 147 2.13 -2.09 -16.81
N GLY A 148 1.65 -1.98 -18.03
CA GLY A 148 0.23 -1.87 -18.37
C GLY A 148 -0.09 -2.61 -19.67
N GLN A 149 -1.31 -2.46 -20.17
CA GLN A 149 -1.75 -3.11 -21.42
C GLN A 149 -0.89 -2.76 -22.66
N GLY A 150 -0.15 -1.67 -22.61
CA GLY A 150 0.77 -1.22 -23.67
C GLY A 150 2.23 -1.61 -23.44
N GLY A 151 2.54 -2.44 -22.45
CA GLY A 151 3.90 -2.81 -22.05
C GLY A 151 4.49 -1.90 -20.99
N LEU A 152 5.82 -1.93 -20.87
CA LEU A 152 6.59 -1.13 -19.91
C LEU A 152 6.74 0.31 -20.38
N ARG A 153 6.47 1.27 -19.50
CA ARG A 153 6.65 2.70 -19.77
C ARG A 153 7.14 3.46 -18.55
N PHE A 154 8.00 4.43 -18.76
CA PHE A 154 8.41 5.37 -17.73
C PHE A 154 7.47 6.56 -17.67
N VAL A 155 7.08 6.94 -16.46
CA VAL A 155 6.20 8.10 -16.22
C VAL A 155 6.76 8.94 -15.09
N VAL A 156 6.91 10.24 -15.32
CA VAL A 156 7.31 11.21 -14.29
C VAL A 156 6.05 11.82 -13.68
N VAL A 157 5.81 11.57 -12.40
CA VAL A 157 4.64 12.07 -11.65
C VAL A 157 5.10 13.12 -10.64
N LYS A 158 4.43 14.27 -10.62
CA LYS A 158 4.70 15.31 -9.64
C LYS A 158 4.25 14.87 -8.24
N ILE A 159 5.09 15.15 -7.24
CA ILE A 159 4.75 14.96 -5.83
C ILE A 159 4.06 16.25 -5.36
N GLY A 160 2.86 16.13 -4.79
CA GLY A 160 2.15 17.25 -4.21
C GLY A 160 0.64 17.05 -4.28
N LYS A 161 -0.10 17.69 -3.38
CA LYS A 161 -1.56 17.74 -3.42
C LYS A 161 -1.99 18.25 -4.79
N ALA A 162 -2.93 17.53 -5.41
CA ALA A 162 -3.55 17.95 -6.67
C ALA A 162 -3.83 19.45 -6.65
N ALA A 163 -3.26 20.18 -7.62
CA ALA A 163 -3.54 21.58 -7.79
C ALA A 163 -5.07 21.71 -7.99
N LYS A 164 -5.72 22.47 -7.09
CA LYS A 164 -7.11 22.88 -7.33
C LYS A 164 -7.14 23.51 -8.71
N SER A 165 -7.82 22.90 -9.66
CA SER A 165 -7.99 23.48 -10.99
C SER A 165 -8.60 24.86 -10.80
N LYS A 166 -7.85 25.91 -11.12
CA LYS A 166 -8.42 27.24 -11.29
C LYS A 166 -9.44 27.13 -12.41
N LYS A 167 -10.71 27.11 -12.04
CA LYS A 167 -11.83 27.25 -12.96
C LYS A 167 -11.63 28.61 -13.63
N LYS A 168 -11.14 28.60 -14.86
CA LYS A 168 -11.04 29.79 -15.68
C LYS A 168 -12.48 30.19 -16.02
N LYS A 169 -12.94 31.23 -15.31
CA LYS A 169 -14.18 31.94 -15.66
C LYS A 169 -13.84 32.76 -16.89
N GLY A 170 -14.36 32.39 -18.02
CA GLY A 170 -14.46 33.19 -19.23
C GLY A 170 -15.93 33.34 -19.53
#